data_0f1a8e160726c1ef53b77adc7a55f18f
#
_entry.id   0f1a8e160726c1ef53b77adc7a55f18f
#
_cell.length_a   1.000
_cell.length_b   1.000
_cell.length_c   1.000
_cell.angle_alpha   90.00
_cell.angle_beta   90.00
_cell.angle_gamma   90.00
#
_symmetry.space_group_name_H-M   'P 1'
#
loop_
_entity.id
_entity.type
_entity.pdbx_description
1 polymer ?
#
loop_
_entity_poly.entity_id
_entity_poly.type
_entity_poly.pdbx_seq_one_letter_code
_entity_poly.pdbx_strand_id
1 'polypeptide(L)'
;MTFVEELENYMSERLSTLDLLKEQDLGVVGPSEIVRRLKMALKSELEASEIAAVWIPTTPEIDVKLALARQVGDEAKHYRLIEEHLQKMGVDLTDFNPTAEGYGPMFQLLAGFKTTVERIGAAQFTRESLALKKNEQFIDYCEAAGDRMTANLYREQIQPDEQWHVHLGRTVLEKYAT
;
A
#
# COMPACT_ATOMS: atom_id res chain seq x y z
N MET A 1 -23.57 14.43 8.69
CA MET A 1 -22.47 13.61 8.11
C MET A 1 -21.18 14.34 8.45
N THR A 2 -20.23 13.65 9.04
CA THR A 2 -18.91 14.20 9.33
C THR A 2 -18.05 14.19 8.06
N PHE A 3 -16.96 14.95 8.03
CA PHE A 3 -16.01 14.94 6.92
C PHE A 3 -15.50 13.52 6.60
N VAL A 4 -15.22 12.72 7.63
CA VAL A 4 -14.74 11.34 7.46
C VAL A 4 -15.81 10.44 6.83
N GLU A 5 -17.07 10.55 7.31
CA GLU A 5 -18.20 9.80 6.70
C GLU A 5 -18.43 10.17 5.23
N GLU A 6 -18.29 11.44 4.86
CA GLU A 6 -18.38 11.89 3.47
C GLU A 6 -17.24 11.30 2.62
N LEU A 7 -16.01 11.31 3.16
CA LEU A 7 -14.84 10.76 2.50
C LEU A 7 -14.94 9.23 2.34
N GLU A 8 -15.45 8.52 3.35
CA GLU A 8 -15.71 7.07 3.29
C GLU A 8 -16.73 6.72 2.20
N ASN A 9 -17.83 7.46 2.13
CA ASN A 9 -18.84 7.24 1.10
C ASN A 9 -18.26 7.47 -0.30
N TYR A 10 -17.50 8.55 -0.49
CA TYR A 10 -16.82 8.84 -1.75
C TYR A 10 -15.82 7.73 -2.12
N MET A 11 -15.00 7.28 -1.17
CA MET A 11 -14.04 6.19 -1.39
C MET A 11 -14.75 4.87 -1.71
N SER A 12 -15.80 4.52 -0.98
CA SER A 12 -16.58 3.29 -1.23
C SER A 12 -17.15 3.27 -2.65
N GLU A 13 -17.72 4.39 -3.12
CA GLU A 13 -18.21 4.52 -4.48
C GLU A 13 -17.10 4.33 -5.51
N ARG A 14 -15.92 4.93 -5.28
CA ARG A 14 -14.76 4.79 -6.18
C ARG A 14 -14.18 3.38 -6.19
N LEU A 15 -14.06 2.76 -5.02
CA LEU A 15 -13.54 1.38 -4.90
C LEU A 15 -14.47 0.37 -5.56
N SER A 16 -15.80 0.57 -5.50
CA SER A 16 -16.74 -0.30 -6.20
C SER A 16 -16.56 -0.27 -7.72
N THR A 17 -16.12 0.86 -8.26
CA THR A 17 -15.82 0.98 -9.70
C THR A 17 -14.63 0.09 -10.12
N LEU A 18 -13.68 -0.13 -9.22
CA LEU A 18 -12.54 -1.02 -9.47
C LEU A 18 -12.94 -2.50 -9.53
N ASP A 19 -14.00 -2.89 -8.82
CA ASP A 19 -14.54 -4.26 -8.91
C ASP A 19 -15.16 -4.55 -10.29
N LEU A 20 -15.80 -3.55 -10.88
CA LEU A 20 -16.36 -3.66 -12.23
C LEU A 20 -15.28 -3.81 -13.31
N LEU A 21 -14.11 -3.22 -13.11
CA LEU A 21 -12.97 -3.37 -14.03
C LEU A 21 -12.30 -4.75 -13.91
N LYS A 22 -12.44 -5.42 -12.77
CA LYS A 22 -11.85 -6.74 -12.50
C LYS A 22 -12.36 -7.84 -13.45
N GLU A 23 -13.63 -7.81 -13.82
CA GLU A 23 -14.23 -8.82 -14.72
C GLU A 23 -13.70 -8.78 -16.16
N GLN A 24 -13.11 -7.65 -16.55
CA GLN A 24 -12.65 -7.43 -17.93
C GLN A 24 -11.15 -7.71 -18.14
N ASP A 25 -10.34 -7.85 -17.10
CA ASP A 25 -8.88 -7.79 -17.19
C ASP A 25 -8.13 -8.98 -16.54
N LEU A 26 -8.75 -10.13 -16.42
CA LEU A 26 -8.05 -11.38 -16.15
C LEU A 26 -7.30 -11.82 -17.41
N GLY A 27 -6.25 -11.04 -17.75
CA GLY A 27 -5.27 -11.44 -18.74
C GLY A 27 -4.62 -12.77 -18.37
N VAL A 28 -3.68 -13.26 -19.17
CA VAL A 28 -2.99 -14.54 -18.96
C VAL A 28 -2.51 -14.65 -17.50
N VAL A 29 -3.18 -15.50 -16.72
CA VAL A 29 -2.78 -15.83 -15.36
C VAL A 29 -1.55 -16.72 -15.42
N GLY A 30 -0.43 -16.27 -14.81
CA GLY A 30 0.78 -17.07 -14.84
C GLY A 30 1.92 -16.57 -13.95
N PRO A 31 2.93 -17.42 -13.70
CA PRO A 31 4.03 -17.12 -12.78
C PRO A 31 4.84 -15.85 -13.13
N SER A 32 5.03 -15.57 -14.41
CA SER A 32 5.77 -14.38 -14.85
C SER A 32 5.08 -13.07 -14.47
N GLU A 33 3.74 -13.05 -14.50
CA GLU A 33 2.96 -11.89 -14.08
C GLU A 33 2.98 -11.71 -12.56
N ILE A 34 2.94 -12.80 -11.79
CA ILE A 34 3.11 -12.75 -10.33
C ILE A 34 4.47 -12.12 -9.99
N VAL A 35 5.56 -12.60 -10.60
CA VAL A 35 6.91 -12.04 -10.38
C VAL A 35 6.95 -10.55 -10.75
N ARG A 36 6.34 -10.14 -11.86
CA ARG A 36 6.29 -8.75 -12.28
C ARG A 36 5.57 -7.88 -11.23
N ARG A 37 4.41 -8.34 -10.73
CA ARG A 37 3.64 -7.62 -9.71
C ARG A 37 4.39 -7.54 -8.38
N LEU A 38 5.06 -8.60 -7.95
CA LEU A 38 5.90 -8.60 -6.75
C LEU A 38 7.07 -7.62 -6.86
N LYS A 39 7.73 -7.52 -8.02
CA LYS A 39 8.77 -6.51 -8.26
C LYS A 39 8.23 -5.07 -8.21
N MET A 40 7.01 -4.85 -8.72
CA MET A 40 6.34 -3.56 -8.57
C MET A 40 5.99 -3.26 -7.12
N ALA A 41 5.57 -4.27 -6.36
CA ALA A 41 5.29 -4.13 -4.95
C ALA A 41 6.54 -3.74 -4.16
N LEU A 42 7.72 -4.31 -4.42
CA LEU A 42 8.98 -3.88 -3.79
C LEU A 42 9.20 -2.36 -3.89
N LYS A 43 8.93 -1.77 -5.07
CA LYS A 43 9.01 -0.32 -5.23
C LYS A 43 7.96 0.41 -4.41
N SER A 44 6.73 -0.10 -4.40
CA SER A 44 5.61 0.50 -3.67
C SER A 44 5.85 0.52 -2.15
N GLU A 45 6.31 -0.59 -1.58
CA GLU A 45 6.63 -0.71 -0.15
C GLU A 45 7.77 0.23 0.25
N LEU A 46 8.83 0.28 -0.57
CA LEU A 46 9.95 1.19 -0.31
C LEU A 46 9.50 2.64 -0.35
N GLU A 47 8.74 3.05 -1.38
CA GLU A 47 8.20 4.40 -1.49
C GLU A 47 7.23 4.75 -0.35
N ALA A 48 6.43 3.79 0.14
CA ALA A 48 5.53 3.98 1.27
C ALA A 48 6.31 4.19 2.58
N SER A 49 7.35 3.39 2.81
CA SER A 49 8.24 3.56 3.95
C SER A 49 8.92 4.93 3.94
N GLU A 50 9.50 5.33 2.81
CA GLU A 50 10.25 6.57 2.70
C GLU A 50 9.37 7.82 2.80
N ILE A 51 8.16 7.83 2.22
CA ILE A 51 7.27 8.98 2.34
C ILE A 51 6.80 9.19 3.78
N ALA A 52 6.50 8.12 4.51
CA ALA A 52 6.17 8.20 5.93
C ALA A 52 7.36 8.75 6.75
N ALA A 53 8.58 8.29 6.47
CA ALA A 53 9.79 8.77 7.13
C ALA A 53 10.05 10.27 6.87
N VAL A 54 9.88 10.74 5.65
CA VAL A 54 10.05 12.16 5.27
C VAL A 54 9.05 13.07 6.00
N TRP A 55 7.86 12.59 6.32
CA TRP A 55 6.85 13.38 7.00
C TRP A 55 7.06 13.50 8.51
N ILE A 56 7.72 12.53 9.16
CA ILE A 56 7.93 12.52 10.62
C ILE A 56 8.49 13.85 11.15
N PRO A 57 9.58 14.41 10.60
CA PRO A 57 10.18 15.64 11.14
C PRO A 57 9.23 16.85 11.08
N THR A 58 8.38 16.90 10.07
CA THR A 58 7.53 18.05 9.75
C THR A 58 6.06 17.90 10.16
N THR A 59 5.69 16.78 10.80
CA THR A 59 4.37 16.56 11.38
C THR A 59 4.36 17.13 12.80
N PRO A 60 3.45 18.04 13.18
CA PRO A 60 3.47 18.63 14.52
C PRO A 60 2.93 17.71 15.62
N GLU A 61 1.99 16.84 15.30
CA GLU A 61 1.29 15.96 16.25
C GLU A 61 2.16 14.74 16.61
N ILE A 62 2.45 14.58 17.91
CA ILE A 62 3.35 13.51 18.40
C ILE A 62 2.77 12.12 18.15
N ASP A 63 1.48 11.92 18.37
CA ASP A 63 0.80 10.65 18.14
C ASP A 63 0.86 10.25 16.66
N VAL A 64 0.70 11.19 15.75
CA VAL A 64 0.84 10.96 14.31
C VAL A 64 2.30 10.64 13.93
N LYS A 65 3.27 11.35 14.51
CA LYS A 65 4.71 11.00 14.30
C LYS A 65 5.02 9.56 14.69
N LEU A 66 4.51 9.12 15.85
CA LEU A 66 4.75 7.76 16.34
C LEU A 66 4.06 6.71 15.44
N ALA A 67 2.87 7.02 14.94
CA ALA A 67 2.15 6.17 14.00
C ALA A 67 2.87 6.08 12.65
N LEU A 68 3.36 7.19 12.10
CA LEU A 68 4.20 7.19 10.89
C LEU A 68 5.50 6.38 11.08
N ALA A 69 6.13 6.48 12.26
CA ALA A 69 7.34 5.70 12.56
C ALA A 69 7.06 4.19 12.60
N ARG A 70 5.89 3.76 13.09
CA ARG A 70 5.45 2.37 13.00
C ARG A 70 5.27 1.96 11.54
N GLN A 71 4.56 2.76 10.73
CA GLN A 71 4.35 2.46 9.31
C GLN A 71 5.67 2.31 8.55
N VAL A 72 6.67 3.17 8.80
CA VAL A 72 8.02 2.99 8.22
C VAL A 72 8.55 1.57 8.46
N GLY A 73 8.36 1.05 9.67
CA GLY A 73 8.79 -0.30 10.04
C GLY A 73 7.96 -1.40 9.37
N ASP A 74 6.65 -1.22 9.31
CA ASP A 74 5.72 -2.17 8.68
C ASP A 74 6.02 -2.30 7.18
N GLU A 75 6.16 -1.18 6.45
CA GLU A 75 6.48 -1.17 5.01
C GLU A 75 7.88 -1.75 4.71
N ALA A 76 8.86 -1.45 5.56
CA ALA A 76 10.19 -2.04 5.44
C ALA A 76 10.18 -3.56 5.72
N LYS A 77 9.27 -4.04 6.58
CA LYS A 77 9.03 -5.48 6.79
C LYS A 77 8.38 -6.10 5.55
N HIS A 78 7.35 -5.46 4.97
CA HIS A 78 6.69 -5.93 3.74
C HIS A 78 7.70 -6.07 2.60
N TYR A 79 8.54 -5.05 2.39
CA TYR A 79 9.62 -5.10 1.42
C TYR A 79 10.47 -6.37 1.56
N ARG A 80 10.99 -6.62 2.79
CA ARG A 80 11.84 -7.81 3.04
C ARG A 80 11.11 -9.12 2.81
N LEU A 81 9.85 -9.21 3.24
CA LEU A 81 9.04 -10.41 3.04
C LEU A 81 8.83 -10.72 1.55
N ILE A 82 8.55 -9.71 0.74
CA ILE A 82 8.38 -9.85 -0.71
C ILE A 82 9.71 -10.18 -1.39
N GLU A 83 10.81 -9.53 -1.00
CA GLU A 83 12.16 -9.80 -1.51
C GLU A 83 12.58 -11.25 -1.25
N GLU A 84 12.46 -11.71 -0.01
CA GLU A 84 12.75 -13.11 0.38
C GLU A 84 11.86 -14.10 -0.38
N HIS A 85 10.58 -13.75 -0.60
CA HIS A 85 9.67 -14.59 -1.35
C HIS A 85 10.08 -14.72 -2.82
N LEU A 86 10.43 -13.63 -3.48
CA LEU A 86 10.97 -13.64 -4.83
C LEU A 86 12.24 -14.49 -4.96
N GLN A 87 13.16 -14.39 -3.99
CA GLN A 87 14.36 -15.23 -3.93
C GLN A 87 14.02 -16.71 -3.80
N LYS A 88 13.03 -17.07 -2.96
CA LYS A 88 12.52 -18.46 -2.82
C LYS A 88 11.88 -18.97 -4.11
N MET A 89 11.29 -18.08 -4.93
CA MET A 89 10.80 -18.40 -6.28
C MET A 89 11.92 -18.56 -7.31
N GLY A 90 13.18 -18.36 -6.94
CA GLY A 90 14.34 -18.45 -7.84
C GLY A 90 14.59 -17.20 -8.68
N VAL A 91 13.99 -16.07 -8.29
CA VAL A 91 14.20 -14.79 -8.99
C VAL A 91 15.52 -14.17 -8.55
N ASP A 92 16.41 -13.89 -9.49
CA ASP A 92 17.62 -13.13 -9.21
C ASP A 92 17.30 -11.64 -9.08
N LEU A 93 17.68 -11.05 -7.94
CA LEU A 93 17.50 -9.64 -7.61
C LEU A 93 18.84 -8.90 -7.47
N THR A 94 19.97 -9.51 -7.84
CA THR A 94 21.32 -8.93 -7.63
C THR A 94 21.46 -7.53 -8.24
N ASP A 95 20.92 -7.31 -9.43
CA ASP A 95 20.95 -6.01 -10.12
C ASP A 95 19.63 -5.25 -10.04
N PHE A 96 18.69 -5.74 -9.23
CA PHE A 96 17.39 -5.09 -9.11
C PHE A 96 17.46 -3.93 -8.11
N ASN A 97 17.22 -2.71 -8.62
CA ASN A 97 17.04 -1.51 -7.81
C ASN A 97 15.64 -0.92 -8.08
N PRO A 98 14.71 -0.99 -7.10
CA PRO A 98 13.34 -0.52 -7.30
C PRO A 98 13.24 0.99 -7.56
N THR A 99 14.24 1.75 -7.16
CA THR A 99 14.29 3.21 -7.34
C THR A 99 15.25 3.69 -8.43
N ALA A 100 15.76 2.78 -9.27
CA ALA A 100 16.71 3.13 -10.35
C ALA A 100 16.20 4.23 -11.30
N GLU A 101 14.89 4.26 -11.54
CA GLU A 101 14.21 5.28 -12.37
C GLU A 101 13.67 6.46 -11.54
N GLY A 102 14.06 6.57 -10.27
CA GLY A 102 13.54 7.56 -9.32
C GLY A 102 12.17 7.19 -8.76
N TYR A 103 11.62 8.11 -7.98
CA TYR A 103 10.32 7.97 -7.34
C TYR A 103 9.16 8.06 -8.32
N GLY A 104 8.14 7.25 -8.10
CA GLY A 104 6.92 7.24 -8.91
C GLY A 104 6.06 8.50 -8.72
N PRO A 105 5.08 8.71 -9.63
CA PRO A 105 4.21 9.89 -9.59
C PRO A 105 3.42 10.00 -8.27
N MET A 106 3.02 8.88 -7.66
CA MET A 106 2.30 8.87 -6.39
C MET A 106 3.18 9.42 -5.25
N PHE A 107 4.43 8.97 -5.15
CA PHE A 107 5.38 9.49 -4.16
C PHE A 107 5.58 11.00 -4.33
N GLN A 108 5.77 11.47 -5.59
CA GLN A 108 5.97 12.88 -5.88
C GLN A 108 4.75 13.73 -5.50
N LEU A 109 3.54 13.22 -5.76
CA LEU A 109 2.29 13.87 -5.34
C LEU A 109 2.22 13.98 -3.80
N LEU A 110 2.42 12.87 -3.10
CA LEU A 110 2.35 12.79 -1.65
C LEU A 110 3.39 13.68 -0.97
N ALA A 111 4.62 13.73 -1.49
CA ALA A 111 5.69 14.61 -0.99
C ALA A 111 5.32 16.11 -1.07
N GLY A 112 4.39 16.48 -1.92
CA GLY A 112 3.88 17.85 -2.06
C GLY A 112 3.00 18.32 -0.91
N PHE A 113 2.35 17.42 -0.18
CA PHE A 113 1.42 17.76 0.92
C PHE A 113 2.14 18.33 2.15
N LYS A 114 1.51 19.30 2.80
CA LYS A 114 2.14 20.07 3.88
C LYS A 114 1.48 19.85 5.24
N THR A 115 0.17 19.62 5.28
CA THR A 115 -0.56 19.44 6.53
C THR A 115 -0.73 17.96 6.87
N THR A 116 -0.91 17.67 8.16
CA THR A 116 -1.18 16.31 8.63
C THR A 116 -2.44 15.73 7.98
N VAL A 117 -3.52 16.53 7.88
CA VAL A 117 -4.79 16.08 7.29
C VAL A 117 -4.64 15.70 5.82
N GLU A 118 -3.93 16.53 5.01
CA GLU A 118 -3.67 16.20 3.61
C GLU A 118 -2.86 14.91 3.47
N ARG A 119 -1.77 14.78 4.22
CA ARG A 119 -0.87 13.62 4.20
C ARG A 119 -1.60 12.33 4.55
N ILE A 120 -2.27 12.34 5.71
CA ILE A 120 -2.96 11.16 6.23
C ILE A 120 -4.20 10.82 5.39
N GLY A 121 -4.94 11.83 4.94
CA GLY A 121 -6.08 11.62 4.04
C GLY A 121 -5.68 11.00 2.71
N ALA A 122 -4.60 11.46 2.11
CA ALA A 122 -4.13 10.95 0.83
C ALA A 122 -3.42 9.60 0.93
N ALA A 123 -2.57 9.40 1.95
CA ALA A 123 -1.82 8.15 2.11
C ALA A 123 -2.62 7.12 2.92
N GLN A 124 -2.63 7.21 4.25
CA GLN A 124 -3.15 6.17 5.13
C GLN A 124 -4.64 5.88 4.90
N PHE A 125 -5.44 6.91 4.63
CA PHE A 125 -6.86 6.70 4.38
C PHE A 125 -7.14 6.26 2.93
N THR A 126 -6.65 7.00 1.94
CA THR A 126 -7.01 6.76 0.54
C THR A 126 -6.13 5.71 -0.13
N ARG A 127 -4.79 5.90 -0.09
CA ARG A 127 -3.86 4.99 -0.77
C ARG A 127 -3.90 3.58 -0.17
N GLU A 128 -3.93 3.46 1.19
CA GLU A 128 -3.95 2.15 1.83
C GLU A 128 -5.31 1.43 1.65
N SER A 129 -6.44 2.17 1.60
CA SER A 129 -7.73 1.56 1.20
C SER A 129 -7.69 0.99 -0.21
N LEU A 130 -7.02 1.68 -1.15
CA LEU A 130 -6.81 1.19 -2.50
C LEU A 130 -5.84 -0.01 -2.51
N ALA A 131 -4.78 0.02 -1.69
CA ALA A 131 -3.83 -1.08 -1.55
C ALA A 131 -4.52 -2.34 -1.02
N LEU A 132 -5.32 -2.24 0.04
CA LEU A 132 -6.13 -3.35 0.56
C LEU A 132 -6.94 -4.02 -0.54
N LYS A 133 -7.64 -3.23 -1.35
CA LYS A 133 -8.48 -3.75 -2.44
C LYS A 133 -7.66 -4.43 -3.54
N LYS A 134 -6.55 -3.83 -3.94
CA LYS A 134 -5.64 -4.42 -4.93
C LYS A 134 -4.97 -5.69 -4.41
N ASN A 135 -4.64 -5.74 -3.13
CA ASN A 135 -4.06 -6.92 -2.50
C ASN A 135 -5.08 -8.08 -2.46
N GLU A 136 -6.37 -7.82 -2.14
CA GLU A 136 -7.43 -8.82 -2.26
C GLU A 136 -7.50 -9.40 -3.67
N GLN A 137 -7.51 -8.53 -4.69
CA GLN A 137 -7.52 -8.96 -6.09
C GLN A 137 -6.27 -9.75 -6.47
N PHE A 138 -5.11 -9.38 -5.92
CA PHE A 138 -3.86 -10.10 -6.17
C PHE A 138 -3.84 -11.47 -5.47
N ILE A 139 -4.39 -11.58 -4.27
CA ILE A 139 -4.59 -12.85 -3.57
C ILE A 139 -5.43 -13.79 -4.43
N ASP A 140 -6.60 -13.34 -4.89
CA ASP A 140 -7.49 -14.13 -5.78
C ASP A 140 -6.76 -14.56 -7.06
N TYR A 141 -5.99 -13.65 -7.65
CA TYR A 141 -5.19 -13.94 -8.85
C TYR A 141 -4.15 -15.03 -8.59
N CYS A 142 -3.43 -14.95 -7.47
CA CYS A 142 -2.44 -15.97 -7.08
C CYS A 142 -3.09 -17.33 -6.82
N GLU A 143 -4.25 -17.36 -6.16
CA GLU A 143 -5.00 -18.59 -5.95
C GLU A 143 -5.47 -19.22 -7.28
N ALA A 144 -5.97 -18.42 -8.20
CA ALA A 144 -6.35 -18.88 -9.54
C ALA A 144 -5.15 -19.43 -10.35
N ALA A 145 -3.96 -18.87 -10.12
CA ALA A 145 -2.70 -19.35 -10.69
C ALA A 145 -2.12 -20.59 -9.98
N GLY A 146 -2.70 -21.02 -8.84
CA GLY A 146 -2.20 -22.11 -8.01
C GLY A 146 -1.05 -21.72 -7.08
N ASP A 147 -0.69 -20.43 -7.01
CA ASP A 147 0.37 -19.89 -6.15
C ASP A 147 -0.19 -19.51 -4.75
N ARG A 148 -0.43 -20.54 -3.95
CA ARG A 148 -0.91 -20.37 -2.58
C ARG A 148 0.12 -19.71 -1.65
N MET A 149 1.41 -19.83 -1.96
CA MET A 149 2.44 -19.24 -1.11
C MET A 149 2.41 -17.71 -1.19
N THR A 150 2.32 -17.15 -2.39
CA THR A 150 2.14 -15.71 -2.58
C THR A 150 0.81 -15.23 -2.00
N ALA A 151 -0.28 -15.96 -2.23
CA ALA A 151 -1.59 -15.61 -1.66
C ALA A 151 -1.56 -15.55 -0.13
N ASN A 152 -0.94 -16.53 0.54
CA ASN A 152 -0.84 -16.56 2.00
C ASN A 152 0.10 -15.48 2.55
N LEU A 153 1.20 -15.17 1.85
CA LEU A 153 2.07 -14.05 2.22
C LEU A 153 1.29 -12.75 2.35
N TYR A 154 0.49 -12.44 1.34
CA TYR A 154 -0.34 -11.22 1.37
C TYR A 154 -1.43 -11.30 2.43
N ARG A 155 -2.19 -12.38 2.48
CA ARG A 155 -3.32 -12.55 3.41
C ARG A 155 -2.91 -12.50 4.86
N GLU A 156 -1.80 -13.16 5.22
CA GLU A 156 -1.42 -13.40 6.61
C GLU A 156 -0.41 -12.39 7.16
N GLN A 157 0.40 -11.77 6.29
CA GLN A 157 1.50 -10.93 6.73
C GLN A 157 1.34 -9.46 6.31
N ILE A 158 0.81 -9.17 5.12
CA ILE A 158 0.71 -7.81 4.60
C ILE A 158 -0.66 -7.20 4.94
N GLN A 159 -1.77 -7.86 4.56
CA GLN A 159 -3.13 -7.33 4.75
C GLN A 159 -3.48 -6.87 6.19
N PRO A 160 -3.05 -7.56 7.28
CA PRO A 160 -3.33 -7.08 8.62
C PRO A 160 -2.70 -5.72 8.95
N ASP A 161 -1.49 -5.45 8.47
CA ASP A 161 -0.83 -4.18 8.69
C ASP A 161 -1.47 -3.07 7.84
N GLU A 162 -1.86 -3.36 6.58
CA GLU A 162 -2.59 -2.42 5.73
C GLU A 162 -3.96 -2.03 6.33
N GLN A 163 -4.67 -2.99 6.92
CA GLN A 163 -5.91 -2.70 7.66
C GLN A 163 -5.67 -1.73 8.82
N TRP A 164 -4.55 -1.92 9.54
CA TRP A 164 -4.17 -1.00 10.61
C TRP A 164 -3.83 0.39 10.06
N HIS A 165 -3.13 0.49 8.92
CA HIS A 165 -2.82 1.78 8.28
C HIS A 165 -4.08 2.55 7.91
N VAL A 166 -5.09 1.88 7.34
CA VAL A 166 -6.39 2.51 7.03
C VAL A 166 -7.11 2.96 8.29
N HIS A 167 -7.14 2.12 9.34
CA HIS A 167 -7.73 2.48 10.62
C HIS A 167 -7.04 3.69 11.27
N LEU A 168 -5.72 3.75 11.19
CA LEU A 168 -4.94 4.91 11.60
C LEU A 168 -5.37 6.16 10.82
N GLY A 169 -5.48 6.05 9.50
CA GLY A 169 -5.93 7.13 8.63
C GLY A 169 -7.26 7.71 9.09
N ARG A 170 -8.24 6.83 9.33
CA ARG A 170 -9.56 7.20 9.86
C ARG A 170 -9.46 7.95 11.20
N THR A 171 -8.76 7.34 12.17
CA THR A 171 -8.65 7.89 13.54
C THR A 171 -8.01 9.28 13.56
N VAL A 172 -6.97 9.49 12.76
CA VAL A 172 -6.30 10.79 12.67
C VAL A 172 -7.20 11.83 12.01
N LEU A 173 -7.91 11.45 10.94
CA LEU A 173 -8.86 12.38 10.29
C LEU A 173 -10.02 12.74 11.20
N GLU A 174 -10.60 11.79 11.95
CA GLU A 174 -11.65 12.07 12.95
C GLU A 174 -11.18 13.07 14.02
N LYS A 175 -9.90 13.04 14.36
CA LYS A 175 -9.33 13.91 15.41
C LYS A 175 -8.90 15.28 14.89
N TYR A 176 -8.40 15.38 13.68
CA TYR A 176 -7.70 16.58 13.18
C TYR A 176 -8.34 17.23 11.95
N ALA A 177 -9.24 16.56 11.23
CA ALA A 177 -9.97 17.13 10.11
C ALA A 177 -11.26 17.79 10.60
N THR A 178 -11.17 19.01 11.13
CA THR A 178 -12.30 19.83 11.63
C THR A 178 -12.60 20.96 10.68
#